data_4ff72c45349876062d7ce5653f9b7dae
#
_entry.id   4ff72c45349876062d7ce5653f9b7dae
#
_cell.length_a   1.000
_cell.length_b   1.000
_cell.length_c   1.000
_cell.angle_alpha   90.00
_cell.angle_beta   90.00
_cell.angle_gamma   90.00
#
_symmetry.space_group_name_H-M   'P 1'
#
loop_
_entity.id
_entity.type
_entity.pdbx_description
1 polymer ?
#
loop_
_entity_poly.entity_id
_entity_poly.type
_entity_poly.pdbx_seq_one_letter_code
_entity_poly.pdbx_strand_id
1 'polypeptide(L)'
;PGTTRCSAINLSMSALASSSPAKPAPPYLPLTRPTIDEATIAGVAEVLRSVWITSGPNVKALEAKLSEYCGGRPVRVFNSGTCTMEIALRIAGVGPGHEVITTPLSWVATSHVILAVGARPVFVDIDPVTRNIDVNRIEAAITPATRAIIPVDLAGLPVDRAPLYAIAKKHHLRVVEDAAQSYGTTWNGKRIGAIGDLVSFSFHPNKNVTTIEGGALVMNTEVEAKLAEQYRLQGVVRSGFDGMEV
;
A
#
# COMPACT_ATOMS: atom_id res chain seq x y z
N PRO A 1 -48.14 -12.60 9.59
CA PRO A 1 -47.11 -11.92 8.85
C PRO A 1 -46.58 -10.77 9.70
N GLY A 2 -45.50 -10.94 10.40
CA GLY A 2 -44.90 -9.99 11.33
C GLY A 2 -43.70 -9.33 10.71
N THR A 3 -43.80 -8.04 10.49
CA THR A 3 -42.64 -7.18 10.13
C THR A 3 -41.83 -6.91 11.38
N THR A 4 -40.65 -7.54 11.47
CA THR A 4 -39.68 -7.23 12.52
C THR A 4 -38.98 -5.92 12.16
N ARG A 5 -39.29 -4.84 12.86
CA ARG A 5 -38.57 -3.58 12.80
C ARG A 5 -37.21 -3.76 13.45
N CYS A 6 -36.15 -3.53 12.69
CA CYS A 6 -34.78 -3.32 13.22
C CYS A 6 -34.81 -1.99 14.00
N SER A 7 -34.72 -2.04 15.33
CA SER A 7 -34.57 -0.86 16.17
C SER A 7 -33.10 -0.42 16.10
N ALA A 8 -32.89 0.81 15.64
CA ALA A 8 -31.60 1.47 15.71
C ALA A 8 -31.17 1.64 17.18
N ILE A 9 -30.00 1.14 17.51
CA ILE A 9 -29.38 1.34 18.83
C ILE A 9 -28.86 2.78 18.88
N ASN A 10 -29.64 3.67 19.52
CA ASN A 10 -29.15 4.99 19.89
C ASN A 10 -28.20 4.87 21.09
N LEU A 11 -26.92 4.84 20.83
CA LEU A 11 -25.90 5.03 21.85
C LEU A 11 -25.81 6.53 22.17
N SER A 12 -26.52 6.97 23.21
CA SER A 12 -26.36 8.32 23.77
C SER A 12 -24.98 8.43 24.47
N MET A 13 -24.08 9.17 23.87
CA MET A 13 -22.77 9.55 24.47
C MET A 13 -22.90 10.68 25.49
N SER A 14 -23.79 10.55 26.47
CA SER A 14 -23.97 11.56 27.53
C SER A 14 -23.78 11.02 28.92
N ALA A 15 -22.58 10.48 29.23
CA ALA A 15 -22.18 10.23 30.62
C ALA A 15 -20.67 10.04 30.74
N LEU A 16 -19.87 11.05 30.51
CA LEU A 16 -18.48 11.15 31.01
C LEU A 16 -18.10 12.62 31.12
N ALA A 17 -18.67 13.31 32.09
CA ALA A 17 -18.19 14.63 32.48
C ALA A 17 -18.29 14.80 33.99
N SER A 18 -17.31 14.28 34.71
CA SER A 18 -16.83 14.84 35.99
C SER A 18 -15.46 14.25 36.31
N SER A 19 -14.42 14.91 35.87
CA SER A 19 -13.08 14.63 36.38
C SER A 19 -12.40 15.95 36.74
N SER A 20 -11.80 15.97 37.93
CA SER A 20 -10.96 17.02 38.46
C SER A 20 -9.98 17.56 37.42
N PRO A 21 -9.54 18.86 37.53
CA PRO A 21 -8.57 19.40 36.58
C PRO A 21 -7.29 18.56 36.61
N ALA A 22 -7.08 17.80 35.56
CA ALA A 22 -5.86 17.03 35.38
C ALA A 22 -4.68 18.02 35.29
N LYS A 23 -3.56 17.69 35.97
CA LYS A 23 -2.30 18.40 35.75
C LYS A 23 -2.05 18.52 34.25
N PRO A 24 -1.59 19.69 33.75
CA PRO A 24 -1.25 19.83 32.33
C PRO A 24 -0.27 18.73 31.96
N ALA A 25 -0.68 17.88 31.03
CA ALA A 25 0.22 16.84 30.51
C ALA A 25 1.45 17.52 29.90
N PRO A 26 2.65 16.92 30.02
CA PRO A 26 3.84 17.44 29.36
C PRO A 26 3.54 17.61 27.86
N PRO A 27 4.16 18.59 27.18
CA PRO A 27 3.92 18.84 25.78
C PRO A 27 4.17 17.58 24.97
N TYR A 28 3.10 17.00 24.41
CA TYR A 28 3.17 15.80 23.58
C TYR A 28 3.76 16.17 22.21
N LEU A 29 4.90 15.59 21.88
CA LEU A 29 5.50 15.67 20.54
C LEU A 29 4.99 14.48 19.71
N PRO A 30 4.07 14.69 18.76
CA PRO A 30 3.59 13.61 17.91
C PRO A 30 4.70 13.11 16.98
N LEU A 31 4.73 11.81 16.71
CA LEU A 31 5.66 11.21 15.74
C LEU A 31 5.46 11.79 14.33
N THR A 32 4.22 12.07 13.96
CA THR A 32 3.85 12.71 12.70
C THR A 32 2.73 13.71 12.93
N ARG A 33 2.69 14.74 12.09
CA ARG A 33 1.61 15.72 12.06
C ARG A 33 1.26 16.04 10.62
N PRO A 34 0.18 15.45 10.07
CA PRO A 34 -0.27 15.75 8.72
C PRO A 34 -0.58 17.25 8.57
N THR A 35 -0.19 17.84 7.44
CA THR A 35 -0.59 19.19 7.06
C THR A 35 -1.78 19.09 6.12
N ILE A 36 -2.93 19.58 6.56
CA ILE A 36 -4.18 19.59 5.80
C ILE A 36 -4.65 21.04 5.76
N ASP A 37 -4.76 21.60 4.55
CA ASP A 37 -5.21 22.97 4.34
C ASP A 37 -6.72 23.03 4.08
N GLU A 38 -7.27 24.25 4.13
CA GLU A 38 -8.71 24.50 3.92
C GLU A 38 -9.17 24.11 2.52
N ALA A 39 -8.31 24.20 1.51
CA ALA A 39 -8.64 23.76 0.15
C ALA A 39 -8.85 22.26 0.08
N THR A 40 -8.01 21.50 0.76
CA THR A 40 -8.16 20.04 0.90
C THR A 40 -9.46 19.68 1.63
N ILE A 41 -9.76 20.37 2.74
CA ILE A 41 -11.01 20.16 3.51
C ILE A 41 -12.23 20.45 2.63
N ALA A 42 -12.22 21.57 1.89
CA ALA A 42 -13.30 21.94 0.99
C ALA A 42 -13.50 20.89 -0.12
N GLY A 43 -12.40 20.41 -0.73
CA GLY A 43 -12.46 19.36 -1.76
C GLY A 43 -13.07 18.06 -1.25
N VAL A 44 -12.69 17.62 -0.05
CA VAL A 44 -13.30 16.43 0.58
C VAL A 44 -14.79 16.66 0.86
N ALA A 45 -15.17 17.84 1.36
CA ALA A 45 -16.56 18.18 1.60
C ALA A 45 -17.40 18.15 0.31
N GLU A 46 -16.84 18.60 -0.82
CA GLU A 46 -17.51 18.52 -2.12
C GLU A 46 -17.70 17.07 -2.60
N VAL A 47 -16.72 16.20 -2.41
CA VAL A 47 -16.88 14.77 -2.71
C VAL A 47 -18.02 14.18 -1.90
N LEU A 48 -18.13 14.49 -0.60
CA LEU A 48 -19.23 14.02 0.24
C LEU A 48 -20.60 14.56 -0.24
N ARG A 49 -20.67 15.84 -0.63
CA ARG A 49 -21.89 16.45 -1.16
C ARG A 49 -22.33 15.87 -2.51
N SER A 50 -21.37 15.43 -3.34
CA SER A 50 -21.67 14.80 -4.63
C SER A 50 -22.36 13.44 -4.50
N VAL A 51 -22.38 12.85 -3.30
CA VAL A 51 -22.88 11.49 -2.98
C VAL A 51 -22.08 10.38 -3.69
N TRP A 52 -21.11 10.71 -4.53
CA TRP A 52 -20.24 9.73 -5.19
C TRP A 52 -18.99 9.48 -4.34
N ILE A 53 -19.13 8.65 -3.34
CA ILE A 53 -18.09 8.36 -2.32
C ILE A 53 -17.35 7.02 -2.52
N THR A 54 -17.51 6.40 -3.67
CA THR A 54 -16.83 5.16 -4.08
C THR A 54 -15.89 5.41 -5.26
N SER A 55 -15.34 4.33 -5.86
CA SER A 55 -14.51 4.45 -7.06
C SER A 55 -15.27 5.18 -8.19
N GLY A 56 -14.67 6.21 -8.74
CA GLY A 56 -15.29 7.09 -9.72
C GLY A 56 -14.29 8.09 -10.32
N PRO A 57 -14.75 9.26 -10.80
CA PRO A 57 -13.91 10.23 -11.48
C PRO A 57 -12.69 10.67 -10.68
N ASN A 58 -12.84 10.92 -9.37
CA ASN A 58 -11.74 11.34 -8.50
C ASN A 58 -10.67 10.25 -8.34
N VAL A 59 -11.09 8.99 -8.24
CA VAL A 59 -10.15 7.84 -8.20
C VAL A 59 -9.40 7.74 -9.52
N LYS A 60 -10.08 7.82 -10.66
CA LYS A 60 -9.44 7.80 -11.99
C LYS A 60 -8.47 8.97 -12.18
N ALA A 61 -8.83 10.17 -11.71
CA ALA A 61 -7.96 11.35 -11.78
C ALA A 61 -6.70 11.18 -10.92
N LEU A 62 -6.82 10.59 -9.72
CA LEU A 62 -5.67 10.28 -8.87
C LEU A 62 -4.77 9.22 -9.52
N GLU A 63 -5.34 8.15 -10.03
CA GLU A 63 -4.60 7.08 -10.74
C GLU A 63 -3.83 7.64 -11.94
N ALA A 64 -4.44 8.55 -12.71
CA ALA A 64 -3.78 9.21 -13.85
C ALA A 64 -2.59 10.07 -13.41
N LYS A 65 -2.73 10.88 -12.35
CA LYS A 65 -1.63 11.69 -11.80
C LYS A 65 -0.51 10.84 -11.24
N LEU A 66 -0.85 9.74 -10.56
CA LEU A 66 0.15 8.81 -10.04
C LEU A 66 0.85 8.07 -11.19
N SER A 67 0.15 7.71 -12.25
CA SER A 67 0.74 7.13 -13.46
C SER A 67 1.74 8.09 -14.10
N GLU A 68 1.38 9.37 -14.28
CA GLU A 68 2.29 10.41 -14.77
C GLU A 68 3.53 10.53 -13.88
N TYR A 69 3.35 10.59 -12.55
CA TYR A 69 4.44 10.62 -11.57
C TYR A 69 5.36 9.40 -11.72
N CYS A 70 4.80 8.23 -11.99
CA CYS A 70 5.50 6.96 -12.16
C CYS A 70 5.97 6.70 -13.60
N GLY A 71 6.11 7.74 -14.43
CA GLY A 71 6.65 7.62 -15.80
C GLY A 71 5.70 6.95 -16.80
N GLY A 72 4.39 7.07 -16.61
CA GLY A 72 3.35 6.52 -17.48
C GLY A 72 3.01 5.05 -17.21
N ARG A 73 3.52 4.47 -16.11
CA ARG A 73 3.21 3.08 -15.74
C ARG A 73 1.77 2.97 -15.23
N PRO A 74 1.07 1.83 -15.45
CA PRO A 74 -0.25 1.61 -14.90
C PRO A 74 -0.26 1.68 -13.37
N VAL A 75 -1.21 2.42 -12.80
CA VAL A 75 -1.40 2.56 -11.35
C VAL A 75 -2.86 2.30 -10.99
N ARG A 76 -3.08 1.60 -9.87
CA ARG A 76 -4.40 1.46 -9.25
C ARG A 76 -4.32 1.78 -7.77
N VAL A 77 -5.32 2.53 -7.28
CA VAL A 77 -5.40 2.89 -5.86
C VAL A 77 -6.28 1.93 -5.08
N PHE A 78 -5.93 1.76 -3.81
CA PHE A 78 -6.55 0.86 -2.85
C PHE A 78 -6.72 1.56 -1.50
N ASN A 79 -7.38 0.91 -0.56
CA ASN A 79 -7.63 1.44 0.78
C ASN A 79 -6.40 1.45 1.70
N SER A 80 -5.31 0.78 1.35
CA SER A 80 -4.06 0.78 2.13
C SER A 80 -2.87 0.25 1.33
N GLY A 81 -1.63 0.59 1.75
CA GLY A 81 -0.41 -0.04 1.23
C GLY A 81 -0.32 -1.53 1.58
N THR A 82 -0.92 -1.98 2.67
CA THR A 82 -1.02 -3.41 3.00
C THR A 82 -1.82 -4.16 1.94
N CYS A 83 -2.97 -3.64 1.55
CA CYS A 83 -3.80 -4.24 0.49
C CYS A 83 -3.07 -4.25 -0.87
N THR A 84 -2.32 -3.18 -1.20
CA THR A 84 -1.55 -3.15 -2.45
C THR A 84 -0.46 -4.21 -2.51
N MET A 85 0.26 -4.47 -1.41
CA MET A 85 1.27 -5.54 -1.35
C MET A 85 0.64 -6.93 -1.44
N GLU A 86 -0.49 -7.17 -0.76
CA GLU A 86 -1.20 -8.45 -0.86
C GLU A 86 -1.63 -8.72 -2.31
N ILE A 87 -2.22 -7.74 -2.97
CA ILE A 87 -2.64 -7.86 -4.38
C ILE A 87 -1.44 -8.02 -5.30
N ALA A 88 -0.34 -7.31 -5.05
CA ALA A 88 0.90 -7.49 -5.80
C ALA A 88 1.44 -8.92 -5.73
N LEU A 89 1.41 -9.55 -4.54
CA LEU A 89 1.79 -10.96 -4.39
C LEU A 89 0.86 -11.90 -5.16
N ARG A 90 -0.45 -11.65 -5.17
CA ARG A 90 -1.42 -12.43 -5.96
C ARG A 90 -1.17 -12.27 -7.46
N ILE A 91 -0.89 -11.06 -7.94
CA ILE A 91 -0.50 -10.79 -9.34
C ILE A 91 0.81 -11.49 -9.68
N ALA A 92 1.76 -11.54 -8.74
CA ALA A 92 3.01 -12.27 -8.88
C ALA A 92 2.85 -13.81 -8.86
N GLY A 93 1.63 -14.32 -8.67
CA GLY A 93 1.33 -15.77 -8.62
C GLY A 93 1.79 -16.42 -7.31
N VAL A 94 1.98 -15.65 -6.24
CA VAL A 94 2.37 -16.15 -4.92
C VAL A 94 1.15 -16.71 -4.18
N GLY A 95 1.30 -17.86 -3.54
CA GLY A 95 0.24 -18.51 -2.78
C GLY A 95 0.77 -19.65 -1.90
N PRO A 96 -0.10 -20.56 -1.45
CA PRO A 96 0.27 -21.68 -0.59
C PRO A 96 1.43 -22.51 -1.17
N GLY A 97 2.37 -22.91 -0.33
CA GLY A 97 3.57 -23.67 -0.70
C GLY A 97 4.72 -22.82 -1.25
N HIS A 98 4.50 -21.53 -1.49
CA HIS A 98 5.54 -20.62 -1.93
C HIS A 98 6.23 -19.92 -0.76
N GLU A 99 7.43 -19.40 -1.05
CA GLU A 99 8.22 -18.58 -0.14
C GLU A 99 8.43 -17.19 -0.74
N VAL A 100 8.45 -16.19 0.17
CA VAL A 100 8.77 -14.81 -0.18
C VAL A 100 9.88 -14.31 0.73
N ILE A 101 10.97 -13.88 0.15
CA ILE A 101 12.10 -13.29 0.88
C ILE A 101 11.76 -11.85 1.26
N THR A 102 12.01 -11.49 2.53
CA THR A 102 11.85 -10.13 3.02
C THR A 102 12.81 -9.84 4.17
N THR A 103 12.73 -8.66 4.78
CA THR A 103 13.54 -8.22 5.92
C THR A 103 12.77 -8.29 7.24
N PRO A 104 13.44 -8.59 8.38
CA PRO A 104 12.80 -8.52 9.70
C PRO A 104 12.60 -7.09 10.21
N LEU A 105 13.33 -6.10 9.68
CA LEU A 105 13.22 -4.70 10.08
C LEU A 105 12.28 -3.96 9.13
N SER A 106 11.00 -3.97 9.45
CA SER A 106 9.94 -3.30 8.72
C SER A 106 8.69 -3.16 9.58
N TRP A 107 7.69 -2.47 9.06
CA TRP A 107 6.33 -2.56 9.60
C TRP A 107 5.79 -3.98 9.37
N VAL A 108 5.08 -4.51 10.36
CA VAL A 108 4.58 -5.89 10.34
C VAL A 108 3.76 -6.26 9.11
N ALA A 109 3.14 -5.29 8.43
CA ALA A 109 2.38 -5.51 7.21
C ALA A 109 3.20 -6.20 6.12
N THR A 110 4.51 -5.89 6.00
CA THR A 110 5.40 -6.47 4.99
C THR A 110 5.47 -8.01 5.08
N SER A 111 5.55 -8.56 6.29
CA SER A 111 5.53 -10.02 6.50
C SER A 111 4.11 -10.58 6.58
N HIS A 112 3.16 -9.79 7.10
CA HIS A 112 1.77 -10.22 7.23
C HIS A 112 1.11 -10.53 5.88
N VAL A 113 1.34 -9.71 4.86
CA VAL A 113 0.75 -9.93 3.53
C VAL A 113 1.23 -11.24 2.88
N ILE A 114 2.44 -11.71 3.22
CA ILE A 114 2.96 -13.00 2.77
C ILE A 114 2.12 -14.13 3.37
N LEU A 115 1.83 -14.05 4.67
CA LEU A 115 0.96 -15.00 5.36
C LEU A 115 -0.48 -14.93 4.84
N ALA A 116 -0.99 -13.73 4.56
CA ALA A 116 -2.34 -13.53 4.05
C ALA A 116 -2.60 -14.19 2.70
N VAL A 117 -1.58 -14.31 1.85
CA VAL A 117 -1.68 -15.07 0.58
C VAL A 117 -1.39 -16.56 0.76
N GLY A 118 -1.14 -17.03 1.99
CA GLY A 118 -0.85 -18.44 2.31
C GLY A 118 0.59 -18.86 2.03
N ALA A 119 1.49 -17.92 1.76
CA ALA A 119 2.92 -18.17 1.56
C ALA A 119 3.71 -18.08 2.86
N ARG A 120 4.96 -18.50 2.84
CA ARG A 120 5.88 -18.45 3.97
C ARG A 120 6.88 -17.31 3.83
N PRO A 121 7.02 -16.38 4.81
CA PRO A 121 8.08 -15.39 4.80
C PRO A 121 9.44 -16.05 5.12
N VAL A 122 10.46 -15.66 4.37
CA VAL A 122 11.86 -16.02 4.60
C VAL A 122 12.60 -14.72 4.91
N PHE A 123 13.10 -14.60 6.13
CA PHE A 123 13.77 -13.38 6.56
C PHE A 123 15.26 -13.41 6.19
N VAL A 124 15.71 -12.36 5.53
CA VAL A 124 17.11 -12.04 5.31
C VAL A 124 17.45 -10.81 6.13
N ASP A 125 18.56 -10.87 6.86
CA ASP A 125 18.97 -9.81 7.76
C ASP A 125 19.27 -8.51 7.01
N ILE A 126 19.37 -7.43 7.74
CA ILE A 126 19.64 -6.08 7.22
C ILE A 126 21.14 -5.83 7.09
N ASP A 127 21.49 -4.95 6.18
CA ASP A 127 22.77 -4.27 6.19
C ASP A 127 22.82 -3.28 7.37
N PRO A 128 23.83 -3.34 8.25
CA PRO A 128 23.86 -2.54 9.48
C PRO A 128 24.03 -1.02 9.22
N VAL A 129 24.44 -0.61 8.03
CA VAL A 129 24.61 0.80 7.66
C VAL A 129 23.31 1.37 7.11
N THR A 130 22.75 0.73 6.09
CA THR A 130 21.55 1.20 5.41
C THR A 130 20.26 0.84 6.13
N ARG A 131 20.27 -0.21 6.96
CA ARG A 131 19.08 -0.79 7.60
C ARG A 131 18.10 -1.45 6.64
N ASN A 132 18.38 -1.43 5.36
CA ASN A 132 17.63 -2.16 4.35
C ASN A 132 18.08 -3.62 4.30
N ILE A 133 17.32 -4.48 3.61
CA ILE A 133 17.71 -5.88 3.42
C ILE A 133 19.12 -5.98 2.86
N ASP A 134 19.95 -6.85 3.43
CA ASP A 134 21.29 -7.11 2.89
C ASP A 134 21.17 -7.93 1.59
N VAL A 135 21.31 -7.24 0.46
CA VAL A 135 21.13 -7.84 -0.86
C VAL A 135 22.13 -8.98 -1.09
N ASN A 136 23.34 -8.91 -0.48
CA ASN A 136 24.37 -9.95 -0.63
C ASN A 136 23.97 -11.29 0.01
N ARG A 137 22.99 -11.28 0.91
CA ARG A 137 22.51 -12.48 1.60
C ARG A 137 21.26 -13.09 0.96
N ILE A 138 20.60 -12.38 0.04
CA ILE A 138 19.34 -12.83 -0.58
C ILE A 138 19.53 -14.14 -1.31
N GLU A 139 20.58 -14.26 -2.12
CA GLU A 139 20.78 -15.42 -2.97
C GLU A 139 20.94 -16.72 -2.18
N ALA A 140 21.58 -16.68 -1.01
CA ALA A 140 21.74 -17.81 -0.12
C ALA A 140 20.42 -18.29 0.53
N ALA A 141 19.40 -17.42 0.55
CA ALA A 141 18.08 -17.75 1.10
C ALA A 141 17.09 -18.28 0.05
N ILE A 142 17.46 -18.30 -1.23
CA ILE A 142 16.60 -18.77 -2.32
C ILE A 142 16.49 -20.29 -2.29
N THR A 143 15.26 -20.78 -2.36
CA THR A 143 14.92 -22.21 -2.49
C THR A 143 14.06 -22.45 -3.74
N PRO A 144 13.80 -23.69 -4.13
CA PRO A 144 12.86 -23.99 -5.23
C PRO A 144 11.43 -23.49 -4.98
N ALA A 145 11.06 -23.20 -3.72
CA ALA A 145 9.75 -22.64 -3.36
C ALA A 145 9.70 -21.11 -3.43
N THR A 146 10.84 -20.42 -3.50
CA THR A 146 10.89 -18.96 -3.56
C THR A 146 10.27 -18.44 -4.86
N ARG A 147 9.38 -17.43 -4.75
CA ARG A 147 8.67 -16.83 -5.89
C ARG A 147 8.81 -15.32 -5.98
N ALA A 148 9.04 -14.66 -4.85
CA ALA A 148 9.15 -13.21 -4.84
C ALA A 148 10.11 -12.74 -3.74
N ILE A 149 10.51 -11.47 -3.88
CA ILE A 149 11.27 -10.71 -2.87
C ILE A 149 10.45 -9.47 -2.55
N ILE A 150 10.28 -9.16 -1.26
CA ILE A 150 9.73 -7.87 -0.80
C ILE A 150 10.85 -7.08 -0.11
N PRO A 151 11.59 -6.24 -0.85
CA PRO A 151 12.49 -5.26 -0.25
C PRO A 151 11.69 -4.12 0.34
N VAL A 152 12.24 -3.43 1.35
CA VAL A 152 11.62 -2.27 2.00
C VAL A 152 12.55 -1.07 1.85
N ASP A 153 12.03 0.04 1.36
CA ASP A 153 12.73 1.33 1.34
C ASP A 153 12.58 2.01 2.72
N LEU A 154 13.32 1.50 3.71
CA LEU A 154 13.16 1.91 5.10
C LEU A 154 13.50 3.40 5.30
N ALA A 155 12.63 4.13 5.98
CA ALA A 155 12.75 5.57 6.22
C ALA A 155 12.97 6.41 4.94
N GLY A 156 12.54 5.89 3.79
CA GLY A 156 12.69 6.54 2.50
C GLY A 156 14.04 6.33 1.83
N LEU A 157 14.95 5.54 2.43
CA LEU A 157 16.21 5.18 1.79
C LEU A 157 15.97 4.02 0.81
N PRO A 158 16.17 4.22 -0.50
CA PRO A 158 15.96 3.15 -1.46
C PRO A 158 16.95 1.99 -1.25
N VAL A 159 16.45 0.76 -1.35
CA VAL A 159 17.31 -0.44 -1.49
C VAL A 159 18.16 -0.31 -2.75
N ASP A 160 19.40 -0.83 -2.74
CA ASP A 160 20.20 -0.89 -3.97
C ASP A 160 19.55 -1.86 -4.97
N ARG A 161 18.91 -1.27 -5.97
CA ARG A 161 18.12 -2.00 -6.96
C ARG A 161 18.95 -2.76 -7.97
N ALA A 162 20.18 -2.31 -8.26
CA ALA A 162 20.98 -2.96 -9.28
C ALA A 162 21.32 -4.43 -8.93
N PRO A 163 21.93 -4.74 -7.79
CA PRO A 163 22.18 -6.14 -7.41
C PRO A 163 20.89 -6.90 -7.08
N LEU A 164 19.88 -6.25 -6.47
CA LEU A 164 18.60 -6.87 -6.17
C LEU A 164 17.92 -7.42 -7.43
N TYR A 165 17.78 -6.58 -8.46
CA TYR A 165 17.15 -6.98 -9.72
C TYR A 165 17.99 -7.93 -10.54
N ALA A 166 19.34 -7.91 -10.40
CA ALA A 166 20.21 -8.93 -10.99
C ALA A 166 19.92 -10.32 -10.42
N ILE A 167 19.77 -10.43 -9.09
CA ILE A 167 19.38 -11.67 -8.40
C ILE A 167 17.99 -12.10 -8.82
N ALA A 168 17.01 -11.20 -8.76
CA ALA A 168 15.63 -11.51 -9.13
C ALA A 168 15.53 -12.04 -10.57
N LYS A 169 16.22 -11.41 -11.52
CA LYS A 169 16.29 -11.84 -12.90
C LYS A 169 16.95 -13.23 -13.06
N LYS A 170 18.09 -13.45 -12.38
CA LYS A 170 18.82 -14.72 -12.41
C LYS A 170 17.97 -15.91 -11.96
N HIS A 171 17.13 -15.67 -10.95
CA HIS A 171 16.31 -16.71 -10.33
C HIS A 171 14.82 -16.65 -10.74
N HIS A 172 14.48 -15.84 -11.73
CA HIS A 172 13.08 -15.65 -12.22
C HIS A 172 12.08 -15.27 -11.12
N LEU A 173 12.51 -14.46 -10.16
CA LEU A 173 11.69 -13.98 -9.06
C LEU A 173 11.01 -12.66 -9.38
N ARG A 174 9.79 -12.49 -8.89
CA ARG A 174 9.11 -11.19 -8.89
C ARG A 174 9.63 -10.34 -7.72
N VAL A 175 9.57 -9.02 -7.88
CA VAL A 175 9.90 -8.07 -6.82
C VAL A 175 8.68 -7.22 -6.51
N VAL A 176 8.23 -7.27 -5.24
CA VAL A 176 7.17 -6.40 -4.73
C VAL A 176 7.82 -5.38 -3.81
N GLU A 177 8.07 -4.18 -4.32
CA GLU A 177 8.75 -3.14 -3.54
C GLU A 177 7.79 -2.54 -2.49
N ASP A 178 8.13 -2.67 -1.21
CA ASP A 178 7.49 -1.91 -0.14
C ASP A 178 8.07 -0.50 -0.11
N ALA A 179 7.47 0.38 -0.90
CA ALA A 179 7.82 1.78 -1.04
C ALA A 179 6.93 2.70 -0.18
N ALA A 180 6.34 2.14 0.89
CA ALA A 180 5.41 2.87 1.77
C ALA A 180 6.01 4.12 2.42
N GLN A 181 7.33 4.24 2.46
CA GLN A 181 8.05 5.36 3.07
C GLN A 181 8.89 6.16 2.05
N SER A 182 8.89 5.78 0.77
CA SER A 182 9.78 6.36 -0.26
C SER A 182 9.08 7.12 -1.38
N TYR A 183 7.78 7.47 -1.20
CA TYR A 183 7.12 8.37 -2.16
C TYR A 183 7.84 9.72 -2.19
N GLY A 184 8.21 10.20 -3.36
CA GLY A 184 9.01 11.41 -3.54
C GLY A 184 10.52 11.16 -3.68
N THR A 185 10.99 9.98 -3.33
CA THR A 185 12.41 9.59 -3.40
C THR A 185 12.81 9.21 -4.83
N THR A 186 14.10 9.35 -5.10
CA THR A 186 14.72 8.92 -6.36
C THR A 186 15.87 7.92 -6.10
N TRP A 187 16.06 7.00 -7.02
CA TRP A 187 17.23 6.13 -7.11
C TRP A 187 17.91 6.34 -8.47
N ASN A 188 19.19 6.72 -8.47
CA ASN A 188 19.94 7.08 -9.68
C ASN A 188 19.18 8.07 -10.60
N GLY A 189 18.60 9.12 -10.00
CA GLY A 189 17.87 10.17 -10.71
C GLY A 189 16.47 9.78 -11.21
N LYS A 190 16.04 8.54 -11.02
CA LYS A 190 14.68 8.07 -11.38
C LYS A 190 13.80 7.97 -10.15
N ARG A 191 12.57 8.46 -10.25
CA ARG A 191 11.59 8.37 -9.14
C ARG A 191 11.27 6.93 -8.79
N ILE A 192 11.13 6.65 -7.51
CA ILE A 192 10.54 5.38 -7.06
C ILE A 192 9.13 5.28 -7.61
N GLY A 193 8.78 4.12 -8.17
CA GLY A 193 7.54 3.92 -8.94
C GLY A 193 7.72 4.04 -10.45
N ALA A 194 8.63 4.90 -10.95
CA ALA A 194 8.95 4.98 -12.38
C ALA A 194 9.83 3.80 -12.85
N ILE A 195 10.42 3.08 -11.93
CA ILE A 195 11.24 1.89 -12.15
C ILE A 195 10.78 0.78 -11.20
N GLY A 196 11.28 -0.41 -11.41
CA GLY A 196 10.98 -1.57 -10.57
C GLY A 196 9.95 -2.51 -11.20
N ASP A 197 9.57 -3.55 -10.46
CA ASP A 197 8.56 -4.53 -10.92
C ASP A 197 7.17 -4.10 -10.41
N LEU A 198 6.72 -4.57 -9.26
CA LEU A 198 5.48 -4.13 -8.62
C LEU A 198 5.84 -3.20 -7.46
N VAL A 199 5.36 -1.97 -7.47
CA VAL A 199 5.73 -0.97 -6.44
C VAL A 199 4.50 -0.56 -5.64
N SER A 200 4.57 -0.76 -4.32
CA SER A 200 3.49 -0.48 -3.38
C SER A 200 3.77 0.81 -2.61
N PHE A 201 2.88 1.78 -2.74
CA PHE A 201 2.87 3.00 -1.93
C PHE A 201 1.79 2.96 -0.86
N SER A 202 2.03 3.64 0.26
CA SER A 202 1.07 3.88 1.33
C SER A 202 0.77 5.37 1.45
N PHE A 203 -0.50 5.69 1.65
CA PHE A 203 -0.98 7.06 1.89
C PHE A 203 -1.65 7.19 3.27
N HIS A 204 -1.23 6.34 4.23
CA HIS A 204 -1.59 6.46 5.64
C HIS A 204 -1.14 7.83 6.21
N PRO A 205 -1.80 8.41 7.22
CA PRO A 205 -1.49 9.76 7.76
C PRO A 205 -0.04 10.00 8.18
N ASN A 206 0.72 8.95 8.51
CA ASN A 206 2.13 9.08 8.88
C ASN A 206 3.10 8.99 7.68
N LYS A 207 2.62 8.96 6.45
CA LYS A 207 3.45 8.90 5.23
C LYS A 207 3.70 10.28 4.64
N ASN A 208 4.60 10.35 3.66
CA ASN A 208 5.00 11.60 2.98
C ASN A 208 3.81 12.31 2.31
N VAL A 209 2.84 11.53 1.83
CA VAL A 209 1.57 12.00 1.26
C VAL A 209 0.46 11.18 1.87
N THR A 210 -0.67 11.80 2.19
CA THR A 210 -1.80 11.10 2.79
C THR A 210 -3.10 11.33 2.03
N THR A 211 -3.94 10.29 2.00
CA THR A 211 -5.35 10.33 1.60
C THR A 211 -6.26 9.95 2.77
N ILE A 212 -5.81 10.19 4.02
CA ILE A 212 -6.35 9.68 5.28
C ILE A 212 -6.00 8.20 5.40
N GLU A 213 -6.63 7.35 4.63
CA GLU A 213 -6.26 5.96 4.37
C GLU A 213 -6.13 5.76 2.87
N GLY A 214 -5.15 4.96 2.45
CA GLY A 214 -4.96 4.67 1.04
C GLY A 214 -3.63 4.01 0.73
N GLY A 215 -3.55 3.55 -0.51
CA GLY A 215 -2.32 3.04 -1.11
C GLY A 215 -2.43 3.02 -2.62
N ALA A 216 -1.31 2.88 -3.29
CA ALA A 216 -1.25 2.70 -4.74
C ALA A 216 -0.33 1.56 -5.12
N LEU A 217 -0.74 0.77 -6.10
CA LEU A 217 0.08 -0.25 -6.72
C LEU A 217 0.44 0.19 -8.13
N VAL A 218 1.74 0.26 -8.39
CA VAL A 218 2.32 0.51 -9.72
C VAL A 218 2.68 -0.83 -10.35
N MET A 219 2.29 -1.02 -11.59
CA MET A 219 2.44 -2.27 -12.32
C MET A 219 3.17 -2.06 -13.64
N ASN A 220 3.53 -3.16 -14.33
CA ASN A 220 4.28 -3.09 -15.59
C ASN A 220 3.37 -3.07 -16.82
N THR A 221 2.19 -3.68 -16.72
CA THR A 221 1.31 -3.92 -17.87
C THR A 221 -0.14 -3.60 -17.56
N GLU A 222 -0.91 -3.27 -18.58
CA GLU A 222 -2.37 -3.11 -18.46
C GLU A 222 -3.08 -4.43 -18.10
N VAL A 223 -2.47 -5.58 -18.39
CA VAL A 223 -3.01 -6.88 -17.97
C VAL A 223 -2.97 -7.01 -16.45
N GLU A 224 -1.84 -6.66 -15.82
CA GLU A 224 -1.71 -6.62 -14.37
C GLU A 224 -2.66 -5.59 -13.75
N ALA A 225 -2.83 -4.43 -14.39
CA ALA A 225 -3.74 -3.39 -13.92
C ALA A 225 -5.22 -3.83 -13.95
N LYS A 226 -5.64 -4.53 -14.99
CA LYS A 226 -6.98 -5.14 -15.05
C LYS A 226 -7.18 -6.21 -13.98
N LEU A 227 -6.16 -7.04 -13.74
CA LEU A 227 -6.20 -8.03 -12.68
C LEU A 227 -6.29 -7.37 -11.29
N ALA A 228 -5.55 -6.28 -11.09
CA ALA A 228 -5.62 -5.48 -9.86
C ALA A 228 -7.02 -4.88 -9.64
N GLU A 229 -7.70 -4.41 -10.69
CA GLU A 229 -9.09 -3.94 -10.62
C GLU A 229 -10.06 -5.06 -10.23
N GLN A 230 -9.89 -6.25 -10.79
CA GLN A 230 -10.71 -7.42 -10.44
C GLN A 230 -10.53 -7.78 -8.96
N TYR A 231 -9.30 -7.85 -8.45
CA TYR A 231 -9.05 -8.09 -7.03
C TYR A 231 -9.63 -6.98 -6.14
N ARG A 232 -9.56 -5.72 -6.58
CA ARG A 232 -10.17 -4.59 -5.86
C ARG A 232 -11.69 -4.71 -5.74
N LEU A 233 -12.35 -5.35 -6.69
CA LEU A 233 -13.80 -5.54 -6.77
C LEU A 233 -14.22 -6.99 -6.52
N GLN A 234 -13.56 -7.71 -5.66
CA GLN A 234 -13.91 -9.09 -5.25
C GLN A 234 -13.99 -10.09 -6.43
N GLY A 235 -13.21 -9.87 -7.49
CA GLY A 235 -13.19 -10.71 -8.69
C GLY A 235 -14.24 -10.35 -9.75
N VAL A 236 -14.99 -9.27 -9.56
CA VAL A 236 -15.98 -8.82 -10.53
C VAL A 236 -15.31 -8.18 -11.75
N VAL A 237 -15.64 -8.68 -12.95
CA VAL A 237 -15.06 -8.21 -14.24
C VAL A 237 -15.78 -6.97 -14.77
N ARG A 238 -17.04 -6.78 -14.40
CA ARG A 238 -17.85 -5.58 -14.73
C ARG A 238 -18.51 -5.09 -13.46
N SER A 239 -18.34 -3.80 -13.14
CA SER A 239 -19.16 -3.18 -12.12
C SER A 239 -20.57 -2.98 -12.70
N GLY A 240 -21.60 -3.21 -11.90
CA GLY A 240 -22.97 -2.87 -12.27
C GLY A 240 -23.19 -1.36 -12.48
N PHE A 241 -22.13 -0.56 -12.31
CA PHE A 241 -22.08 0.88 -12.53
C PHE A 241 -21.69 1.27 -13.96
N ASP A 242 -21.20 0.35 -14.80
CA ASP A 242 -20.90 0.63 -16.20
C ASP A 242 -22.17 0.94 -17.05
N GLY A 243 -23.36 0.79 -16.48
CA GLY A 243 -24.65 1.14 -17.09
C GLY A 243 -25.30 2.41 -16.53
N MET A 244 -24.63 3.12 -15.62
CA MET A 244 -25.12 4.37 -15.01
C MET A 244 -24.36 5.61 -15.53
N GLU A 245 -23.97 5.63 -16.80
CA GLU A 245 -23.65 6.89 -17.47
C GLU A 245 -24.98 7.61 -17.74
N VAL A 246 -25.28 8.63 -16.93
CA VAL A 246 -26.36 9.59 -17.15
C VAL A 246 -25.75 10.84 -17.79
#